data_70adf51480f5e6c576b79814cd43f614
#
_entry.id   70adf51480f5e6c576b79814cd43f614
#
_cell.length_a   1.000
_cell.length_b   1.000
_cell.length_c   1.000
_cell.angle_alpha   90.00
_cell.angle_beta   90.00
_cell.angle_gamma   90.00
#
_symmetry.space_group_name_H-M   'P 1'
#
loop_
_entity.id
_entity.type
_entity.pdbx_description
1 polymer ?
#
loop_
_entity_poly.entity_id
_entity_poly.type
_entity_poly.pdbx_seq_one_letter_code
_entity_poly.pdbx_strand_id
1 'polypeptide(L)'
;MYLDPKMQESIKKVELAREKNITLTPRRMTAEEKEELLKTYHPDYKEEQFRDLRFGPNKGEKVPLELADLLESSSRLLASDCGCSAKNSPLDTLTLAEPDYDTDVLIIGGGGAGCAAAIEAHNNGAKVTVVTKLRMGDANTMMAEGGIQAADKENDSPAQHFLDAFGGGHFAAQKDLLYKLVSEAPDAIRWLSELGVEFDKAEDGTMITTHGGGTSRKRMHAAKDYSGAEIMRTLRDEVLNRDIQVIDFTAAIELIKDENGRCAGAVLQNMETKELLVARAKTVILATGGAGRLHYQGFPTSNHYGATADGLILAYRAGARLIYADTLQYHPTGAAFPAQIYGALVTEKVRSVGAML
;
A
#
# COMPACT_ATOMS: atom_id res chain seq x y z
N MET A 1 0.04 -32.24 17.52
CA MET A 1 -1.40 -32.58 17.58
C MET A 1 -2.15 -31.34 18.05
N TYR A 2 -3.16 -30.89 17.33
CA TYR A 2 -3.95 -29.73 17.75
C TYR A 2 -4.78 -30.10 18.98
N LEU A 3 -4.74 -29.26 20.01
CA LEU A 3 -5.44 -29.51 21.27
C LEU A 3 -6.91 -29.11 21.22
N ASP A 4 -7.27 -28.16 20.32
CA ASP A 4 -8.65 -27.70 20.17
C ASP A 4 -9.54 -28.76 19.48
N PRO A 5 -10.61 -29.24 20.15
CA PRO A 5 -11.51 -30.22 19.58
C PRO A 5 -12.20 -29.79 18.30
N LYS A 6 -12.53 -28.49 18.15
CA LYS A 6 -13.15 -27.96 16.93
C LYS A 6 -12.19 -28.01 15.75
N MET A 7 -10.90 -27.73 15.99
CA MET A 7 -9.86 -27.88 14.97
C MET A 7 -9.71 -29.33 14.54
N GLN A 8 -9.67 -30.26 15.48
CA GLN A 8 -9.59 -31.70 15.19
C GLN A 8 -10.79 -32.17 14.34
N GLU A 9 -12.00 -31.71 14.68
CA GLU A 9 -13.21 -32.01 13.91
C GLU A 9 -13.14 -31.41 12.51
N SER A 10 -12.68 -30.19 12.35
CA SER A 10 -12.47 -29.54 11.07
C SER A 10 -11.48 -30.30 10.19
N ILE A 11 -10.34 -30.71 10.74
CA ILE A 11 -9.34 -31.52 10.03
C ILE A 11 -9.94 -32.83 9.53
N LYS A 12 -10.67 -33.54 10.40
CA LYS A 12 -11.36 -34.79 9.99
C LYS A 12 -12.34 -34.58 8.84
N LYS A 13 -13.10 -33.48 8.86
CA LYS A 13 -14.01 -33.14 7.75
C LYS A 13 -13.25 -32.88 6.43
N VAL A 14 -12.13 -32.19 6.49
CA VAL A 14 -11.27 -31.93 5.32
C VAL A 14 -10.68 -33.24 4.79
N GLU A 15 -10.18 -34.12 5.66
CA GLU A 15 -9.63 -35.42 5.27
C GLU A 15 -10.67 -36.31 4.62
N LEU A 16 -11.88 -36.38 5.18
CA LEU A 16 -13.00 -37.18 4.63
C LEU A 16 -13.48 -36.62 3.25
N ALA A 17 -13.38 -35.31 3.05
CA ALA A 17 -13.79 -34.67 1.80
C ALA A 17 -12.68 -34.63 0.74
N ARG A 18 -11.44 -35.03 1.10
CA ARG A 18 -10.24 -34.81 0.27
C ARG A 18 -10.38 -35.36 -1.15
N GLU A 19 -10.77 -36.63 -1.30
CA GLU A 19 -10.89 -37.26 -2.63
C GLU A 19 -11.91 -36.53 -3.50
N LYS A 20 -13.06 -36.16 -2.93
CA LYS A 20 -14.09 -35.40 -3.59
C LYS A 20 -13.60 -34.00 -3.97
N ASN A 21 -12.93 -33.33 -3.05
CA ASN A 21 -12.46 -31.95 -3.26
C ASN A 21 -11.36 -31.85 -4.32
N ILE A 22 -10.46 -32.85 -4.42
CA ILE A 22 -9.40 -32.90 -5.44
C ILE A 22 -10.00 -32.99 -6.86
N THR A 23 -11.14 -33.67 -7.01
CA THR A 23 -11.81 -33.83 -8.31
C THR A 23 -12.86 -32.76 -8.59
N LEU A 24 -13.16 -31.89 -7.63
CA LEU A 24 -14.20 -30.88 -7.76
C LEU A 24 -13.72 -29.75 -8.69
N THR A 25 -14.41 -29.57 -9.79
CA THR A 25 -14.26 -28.37 -10.63
C THR A 25 -15.46 -27.46 -10.35
N PRO A 26 -15.28 -26.36 -9.57
CA PRO A 26 -16.39 -25.49 -9.26
C PRO A 26 -16.91 -24.78 -10.51
N ARG A 27 -18.23 -24.66 -10.62
CA ARG A 27 -18.87 -23.85 -11.66
C ARG A 27 -18.53 -22.37 -11.43
N ARG A 28 -18.15 -21.68 -12.49
CA ARG A 28 -18.00 -20.21 -12.41
C ARG A 28 -19.38 -19.56 -12.27
N MET A 29 -19.49 -18.59 -11.38
CA MET A 29 -20.69 -17.77 -11.26
C MET A 29 -20.91 -16.97 -12.55
N THR A 30 -22.17 -16.74 -12.90
CA THR A 30 -22.52 -15.74 -13.91
C THR A 30 -22.28 -14.33 -13.36
N ALA A 31 -22.34 -13.32 -14.24
CA ALA A 31 -22.21 -11.93 -13.80
C ALA A 31 -23.32 -11.53 -12.82
N GLU A 32 -24.54 -12.00 -13.09
CA GLU A 32 -25.73 -11.72 -12.26
C GLU A 32 -25.61 -12.38 -10.88
N GLU A 33 -25.21 -13.65 -10.83
CA GLU A 33 -25.00 -14.38 -9.56
C GLU A 33 -23.93 -13.71 -8.71
N LYS A 34 -22.83 -13.25 -9.33
CA LYS A 34 -21.76 -12.52 -8.65
C LYS A 34 -22.26 -11.20 -8.10
N GLU A 35 -23.02 -10.46 -8.90
CA GLU A 35 -23.59 -9.17 -8.51
C GLU A 35 -24.55 -9.32 -7.33
N GLU A 36 -25.43 -10.34 -7.35
CA GLU A 36 -26.34 -10.63 -6.25
C GLU A 36 -25.61 -11.01 -4.96
N LEU A 37 -24.59 -11.86 -5.08
CA LEU A 37 -23.75 -12.25 -3.95
C LEU A 37 -23.04 -11.04 -3.32
N LEU A 38 -22.46 -10.17 -4.15
CA LEU A 38 -21.79 -8.96 -3.67
C LEU A 38 -22.78 -7.99 -3.00
N LYS A 39 -23.95 -7.77 -3.58
CA LYS A 39 -25.01 -6.94 -2.97
C LYS A 39 -25.47 -7.49 -1.62
N THR A 40 -25.51 -8.80 -1.48
CA THR A 40 -25.97 -9.45 -0.25
C THR A 40 -24.93 -9.40 0.88
N TYR A 41 -23.68 -9.65 0.55
CA TYR A 41 -22.65 -9.90 1.55
C TYR A 41 -21.54 -8.87 1.60
N HIS A 42 -21.33 -8.09 0.52
CA HIS A 42 -20.27 -7.10 0.50
C HIS A 42 -20.78 -5.74 0.97
N PRO A 43 -20.26 -5.19 2.08
CA PRO A 43 -20.78 -3.96 2.67
C PRO A 43 -20.67 -2.75 1.74
N ASP A 44 -19.66 -2.71 0.88
CA ASP A 44 -19.41 -1.59 -0.05
C ASP A 44 -20.44 -1.48 -1.18
N TYR A 45 -21.35 -2.46 -1.32
CA TYR A 45 -22.44 -2.42 -2.30
C TYR A 45 -23.69 -1.67 -1.82
N LYS A 46 -23.69 -1.16 -0.60
CA LYS A 46 -24.80 -0.38 -0.06
C LYS A 46 -24.66 1.08 -0.45
N GLU A 47 -25.60 1.60 -1.21
CA GLU A 47 -25.59 3.00 -1.68
C GLU A 47 -25.48 4.02 -0.54
N GLU A 48 -26.11 3.75 0.58
CA GLU A 48 -26.07 4.60 1.77
C GLU A 48 -24.68 4.71 2.41
N GLN A 49 -23.75 3.87 2.03
CA GLN A 49 -22.36 3.89 2.51
C GLN A 49 -21.45 4.80 1.67
N PHE A 50 -22.02 5.48 0.69
CA PHE A 50 -21.31 6.42 -0.17
C PHE A 50 -21.95 7.79 -0.13
N ARG A 51 -21.17 8.82 -0.38
CA ARG A 51 -21.65 10.17 -0.65
C ARG A 51 -20.74 10.93 -1.58
N ASP A 52 -21.27 11.97 -2.18
CA ASP A 52 -20.47 12.87 -2.99
C ASP A 52 -19.60 13.78 -2.11
N LEU A 53 -18.39 14.05 -2.55
CA LEU A 53 -17.53 15.06 -1.95
C LEU A 53 -18.10 16.46 -2.20
N ARG A 54 -18.18 17.28 -1.17
CA ARG A 54 -18.81 18.62 -1.19
C ARG A 54 -17.83 19.71 -1.61
N PHE A 55 -16.54 19.53 -1.34
CA PHE A 55 -15.50 20.50 -1.68
C PHE A 55 -14.16 19.81 -1.92
N GLY A 56 -13.17 20.58 -2.40
CA GLY A 56 -11.84 20.09 -2.74
C GLY A 56 -11.68 19.64 -4.18
N PRO A 57 -10.52 19.10 -4.57
CA PRO A 57 -10.19 18.76 -5.96
C PRO A 57 -11.09 17.69 -6.61
N ASN A 58 -11.69 16.81 -5.78
CA ASN A 58 -12.61 15.76 -6.22
C ASN A 58 -14.09 16.10 -5.95
N LYS A 59 -14.45 17.37 -5.80
CA LYS A 59 -15.84 17.78 -5.56
C LYS A 59 -16.81 17.13 -6.55
N GLY A 60 -17.88 16.51 -6.04
CA GLY A 60 -18.91 15.84 -6.83
C GLY A 60 -18.58 14.39 -7.18
N GLU A 61 -17.42 13.87 -6.80
CA GLU A 61 -17.10 12.45 -6.95
C GLU A 61 -17.66 11.66 -5.77
N LYS A 62 -18.22 10.49 -6.05
CA LYS A 62 -18.79 9.57 -5.06
C LYS A 62 -17.68 8.74 -4.42
N VAL A 63 -17.59 8.77 -3.11
CA VAL A 63 -16.58 8.03 -2.33
C VAL A 63 -17.20 7.41 -1.08
N PRO A 64 -16.57 6.39 -0.46
CA PRO A 64 -17.03 5.84 0.82
C PRO A 64 -17.13 6.91 1.92
N LEU A 65 -18.15 6.81 2.77
CA LEU A 65 -18.46 7.80 3.83
C LEU A 65 -17.24 8.10 4.72
N GLU A 66 -16.55 7.05 5.19
CA GLU A 66 -15.41 7.20 6.10
C GLU A 66 -14.24 7.95 5.42
N LEU A 67 -14.00 7.67 4.14
CA LEU A 67 -13.00 8.41 3.38
C LEU A 67 -13.45 9.85 3.14
N ALA A 68 -14.72 10.06 2.78
CA ALA A 68 -15.27 11.40 2.59
C ALA A 68 -15.13 12.27 3.85
N ASP A 69 -15.44 11.70 5.02
CA ASP A 69 -15.34 12.41 6.29
C ASP A 69 -13.89 12.76 6.65
N LEU A 70 -12.93 11.89 6.34
CA LEU A 70 -11.51 12.16 6.53
C LEU A 70 -10.99 13.23 5.57
N LEU A 71 -11.34 13.15 4.28
CA LEU A 71 -10.93 14.12 3.26
C LEU A 71 -11.49 15.51 3.56
N GLU A 72 -12.73 15.58 4.03
CA GLU A 72 -13.44 16.81 4.33
C GLU A 72 -13.35 17.24 5.81
N SER A 73 -12.60 16.50 6.64
CA SER A 73 -12.36 16.92 8.01
C SER A 73 -11.65 18.28 8.01
N SER A 74 -11.97 19.11 9.00
CA SER A 74 -11.43 20.45 9.11
C SER A 74 -9.91 20.44 9.07
N SER A 75 -9.34 21.13 8.08
CA SER A 75 -7.94 21.46 8.01
C SER A 75 -7.80 22.93 7.71
N ARG A 76 -6.61 23.46 7.98
CA ARG A 76 -6.27 24.86 7.69
C ARG A 76 -6.48 25.23 6.21
N LEU A 77 -6.23 24.28 5.29
CA LEU A 77 -6.33 24.50 3.84
C LEU A 77 -7.78 24.48 3.34
N LEU A 78 -8.66 23.67 3.95
CA LEU A 78 -10.06 23.57 3.59
C LEU A 78 -10.95 24.56 4.34
N ALA A 79 -10.44 25.18 5.40
CA ALA A 79 -11.16 26.17 6.18
C ALA A 79 -11.56 27.41 5.35
N SER A 80 -10.74 27.78 4.35
CA SER A 80 -11.06 28.86 3.41
C SER A 80 -12.27 28.54 2.53
N ASP A 81 -12.42 27.28 2.13
CA ASP A 81 -13.44 26.86 1.16
C ASP A 81 -14.78 26.51 1.84
N CYS A 82 -14.75 26.08 3.09
CA CYS A 82 -15.97 25.75 3.85
C CYS A 82 -16.50 26.89 4.73
N GLY A 83 -15.82 28.04 4.77
CA GLY A 83 -16.17 29.15 5.68
C GLY A 83 -15.93 28.85 7.16
N CYS A 84 -15.27 27.75 7.48
CA CYS A 84 -14.92 27.36 8.85
C CYS A 84 -13.66 28.10 9.29
N SER A 85 -13.79 29.09 10.16
CA SER A 85 -12.64 29.83 10.67
C SER A 85 -11.97 29.04 11.80
N ALA A 86 -10.90 28.33 11.47
CA ALA A 86 -9.96 27.79 12.46
C ALA A 86 -9.07 28.95 12.95
N LYS A 87 -9.61 29.81 13.79
CA LYS A 87 -8.80 30.84 14.47
C LYS A 87 -8.07 30.18 15.63
N ASN A 88 -6.74 30.40 15.70
CA ASN A 88 -5.83 29.94 16.76
C ASN A 88 -5.47 28.44 16.74
N SER A 89 -5.13 27.88 15.59
CA SER A 89 -4.46 26.58 15.54
C SER A 89 -3.01 26.70 16.06
N PRO A 90 -2.50 25.76 16.85
CA PRO A 90 -1.07 25.69 17.17
C PRO A 90 -0.17 25.69 15.91
N LEU A 91 -0.73 25.30 14.76
CA LEU A 91 -0.04 25.30 13.46
C LEU A 91 0.20 26.73 12.94
N ASP A 92 -0.53 27.75 13.42
CA ASP A 92 -0.40 29.13 12.95
C ASP A 92 0.92 29.79 13.37
N THR A 93 1.59 29.25 14.39
CA THR A 93 2.87 29.73 14.89
C THR A 93 4.07 29.06 14.23
N LEU A 94 3.85 27.95 13.50
CA LEU A 94 4.92 27.21 12.85
C LEU A 94 5.30 27.82 11.51
N THR A 95 6.56 28.03 11.29
CA THR A 95 7.08 28.68 10.09
C THR A 95 8.21 27.89 9.45
N LEU A 96 8.38 28.02 8.13
CA LEU A 96 9.55 27.49 7.41
C LEU A 96 10.83 28.29 7.66
N ALA A 97 10.76 29.43 8.35
CA ALA A 97 11.91 30.28 8.60
C ALA A 97 12.91 29.65 9.60
N GLU A 98 12.36 28.95 10.59
CA GLU A 98 13.15 28.27 11.63
C GLU A 98 12.73 26.77 11.68
N PRO A 99 13.15 25.95 10.70
CA PRO A 99 12.79 24.56 10.67
C PRO A 99 13.65 23.74 11.64
N ASP A 100 13.03 22.70 12.25
CA ASP A 100 13.76 21.70 13.04
C ASP A 100 14.61 20.79 12.13
N TYR A 101 14.12 20.56 10.91
CA TYR A 101 14.82 19.79 9.88
C TYR A 101 14.86 20.57 8.57
N ASP A 102 16.04 20.59 7.95
CA ASP A 102 16.27 21.21 6.64
C ASP A 102 16.95 20.21 5.71
N THR A 103 16.30 19.90 4.58
CA THR A 103 16.72 18.83 3.69
C THR A 103 16.43 19.17 2.22
N ASP A 104 17.06 18.48 1.28
CA ASP A 104 16.70 18.60 -0.15
C ASP A 104 15.43 17.81 -0.47
N VAL A 105 15.35 16.57 0.04
CA VAL A 105 14.23 15.67 -0.21
C VAL A 105 13.70 15.16 1.14
N LEU A 106 12.45 15.52 1.45
CA LEU A 106 11.72 14.97 2.57
C LEU A 106 10.85 13.81 2.07
N ILE A 107 11.04 12.61 2.63
CA ILE A 107 10.26 11.44 2.30
C ILE A 107 9.35 11.10 3.47
N ILE A 108 8.05 11.05 3.22
CA ILE A 108 7.04 10.73 4.23
C ILE A 108 6.56 9.30 4.01
N GLY A 109 7.02 8.39 4.86
CA GLY A 109 6.72 6.97 4.84
C GLY A 109 7.97 6.09 4.71
N GLY A 110 8.16 5.17 5.65
CA GLY A 110 9.32 4.27 5.76
C GLY A 110 9.10 2.87 5.18
N GLY A 111 8.14 2.70 4.25
CA GLY A 111 7.92 1.45 3.52
C GLY A 111 8.83 1.29 2.30
N GLY A 112 8.61 0.25 1.50
CA GLY A 112 9.46 -0.05 0.33
C GLY A 112 9.61 1.11 -0.64
N ALA A 113 8.53 1.82 -0.97
CA ALA A 113 8.58 2.98 -1.87
C ALA A 113 9.39 4.14 -1.28
N GLY A 114 9.24 4.42 0.03
CA GLY A 114 10.00 5.46 0.70
C GLY A 114 11.48 5.14 0.78
N CYS A 115 11.85 3.89 1.09
CA CYS A 115 13.23 3.43 1.10
C CYS A 115 13.87 3.52 -0.28
N ALA A 116 13.19 3.06 -1.32
CA ALA A 116 13.68 3.15 -2.69
C ALA A 116 13.92 4.61 -3.11
N ALA A 117 12.95 5.49 -2.83
CA ALA A 117 13.10 6.91 -3.10
C ALA A 117 14.27 7.55 -2.33
N ALA A 118 14.49 7.13 -1.06
CA ALA A 118 15.59 7.61 -0.23
C ALA A 118 16.95 7.21 -0.80
N ILE A 119 17.10 5.94 -1.17
CA ILE A 119 18.33 5.41 -1.76
C ILE A 119 18.65 6.13 -3.06
N GLU A 120 17.67 6.26 -3.96
CA GLU A 120 17.87 6.91 -5.25
C GLU A 120 18.17 8.41 -5.12
N ALA A 121 17.47 9.13 -4.27
CA ALA A 121 17.75 10.53 -4.02
C ALA A 121 19.17 10.74 -3.43
N HIS A 122 19.55 9.89 -2.47
CA HIS A 122 20.89 9.93 -1.87
C HIS A 122 21.99 9.62 -2.89
N ASN A 123 21.81 8.57 -3.72
CA ASN A 123 22.75 8.20 -4.76
C ASN A 123 22.99 9.32 -5.79
N ASN A 124 21.99 10.19 -5.97
CA ASN A 124 22.10 11.40 -6.80
C ASN A 124 22.58 12.65 -6.05
N GLY A 125 23.10 12.50 -4.83
CA GLY A 125 23.76 13.55 -4.07
C GLY A 125 22.82 14.49 -3.30
N ALA A 126 21.53 14.15 -3.18
CA ALA A 126 20.61 14.94 -2.38
C ALA A 126 20.77 14.65 -0.88
N LYS A 127 20.60 15.68 -0.06
CA LYS A 127 20.40 15.51 1.39
C LYS A 127 18.98 15.02 1.62
N VAL A 128 18.83 13.82 2.18
CA VAL A 128 17.54 13.13 2.35
C VAL A 128 17.20 12.99 3.82
N THR A 129 15.92 13.20 4.14
CA THR A 129 15.34 12.88 5.44
C THR A 129 14.08 12.04 5.23
N VAL A 130 14.01 10.89 5.89
CA VAL A 130 12.82 10.02 5.91
C VAL A 130 12.10 10.20 7.23
N VAL A 131 10.80 10.46 7.16
CA VAL A 131 9.93 10.56 8.34
C VAL A 131 8.91 9.43 8.28
N THR A 132 8.75 8.71 9.37
CA THR A 132 7.78 7.62 9.45
C THR A 132 7.06 7.60 10.80
N LYS A 133 5.74 7.45 10.78
CA LYS A 133 4.93 7.41 12.01
C LYS A 133 5.15 6.17 12.86
N LEU A 134 5.76 5.14 12.28
CA LEU A 134 6.16 3.89 12.92
C LEU A 134 7.67 3.74 12.77
N ARG A 135 8.22 2.57 13.09
CA ARG A 135 9.63 2.29 12.79
C ARG A 135 9.85 2.16 11.29
N MET A 136 11.04 2.49 10.85
CA MET A 136 11.47 2.24 9.47
C MET A 136 11.28 0.77 9.11
N GLY A 137 10.53 0.52 8.04
CA GLY A 137 10.19 -0.82 7.58
C GLY A 137 8.87 -1.39 8.11
N ASP A 138 8.26 -0.81 9.14
CA ASP A 138 6.95 -1.22 9.62
C ASP A 138 5.86 -0.73 8.63
N ALA A 139 5.61 -1.54 7.60
CA ALA A 139 4.73 -1.19 6.48
C ALA A 139 4.12 -2.43 5.82
N ASN A 140 3.14 -2.24 4.93
CA ASN A 140 2.57 -3.33 4.14
C ASN A 140 3.62 -4.08 3.30
N THR A 141 4.70 -3.42 2.89
CA THR A 141 5.80 -4.09 2.18
C THR A 141 6.37 -5.26 2.98
N MET A 142 6.58 -5.10 4.29
CA MET A 142 7.07 -6.15 5.18
C MET A 142 6.15 -7.37 5.22
N MET A 143 4.86 -7.17 5.01
CA MET A 143 3.83 -8.21 5.14
C MET A 143 3.54 -8.94 3.84
N ALA A 144 4.08 -8.50 2.71
CA ALA A 144 3.81 -9.11 1.41
C ALA A 144 4.50 -10.48 1.31
N GLU A 145 3.75 -11.50 0.94
CA GLU A 145 4.22 -12.90 0.91
C GLU A 145 4.50 -13.40 -0.51
N GLY A 146 3.58 -13.14 -1.45
CA GLY A 146 3.54 -13.78 -2.76
C GLY A 146 4.78 -13.56 -3.64
N GLY A 147 5.23 -12.35 -3.76
CA GLY A 147 6.33 -11.95 -4.63
C GLY A 147 6.06 -10.67 -5.42
N ILE A 148 7.00 -10.35 -6.31
CA ILE A 148 6.94 -9.18 -7.19
C ILE A 148 6.99 -9.63 -8.65
N GLN A 149 6.15 -9.04 -9.50
CA GLN A 149 6.05 -9.42 -10.90
C GLN A 149 6.91 -8.54 -11.80
N ALA A 150 7.74 -9.17 -12.64
CA ALA A 150 8.52 -8.50 -13.67
C ALA A 150 8.73 -9.43 -14.87
N ALA A 151 8.51 -8.92 -16.06
CA ALA A 151 8.66 -9.67 -17.31
C ALA A 151 10.13 -9.61 -17.80
N ASP A 152 11.02 -10.35 -17.13
CA ASP A 152 12.48 -10.37 -17.36
C ASP A 152 12.98 -11.63 -18.08
N LYS A 153 12.08 -12.56 -18.48
CA LYS A 153 12.42 -13.82 -19.14
C LYS A 153 12.15 -13.76 -20.65
N GLU A 154 12.87 -14.55 -21.43
CA GLU A 154 12.76 -14.59 -22.90
C GLU A 154 11.36 -14.94 -23.42
N ASN A 155 10.60 -15.74 -22.67
CA ASN A 155 9.25 -16.17 -23.04
C ASN A 155 8.15 -15.19 -22.56
N ASP A 156 8.53 -14.02 -22.06
CA ASP A 156 7.64 -12.96 -21.58
C ASP A 156 8.07 -11.59 -22.11
N SER A 157 7.25 -10.56 -21.87
CA SER A 157 7.60 -9.20 -22.24
C SER A 157 6.82 -8.18 -21.42
N PRO A 158 7.33 -6.95 -21.24
CA PRO A 158 6.55 -5.86 -20.65
C PRO A 158 5.21 -5.61 -21.35
N ALA A 159 5.13 -5.82 -22.66
CA ALA A 159 3.88 -5.69 -23.42
C ALA A 159 2.84 -6.74 -23.00
N GLN A 160 3.25 -8.01 -22.82
CA GLN A 160 2.37 -9.05 -22.32
C GLN A 160 1.98 -8.80 -20.85
N HIS A 161 2.92 -8.33 -20.03
CA HIS A 161 2.65 -7.92 -18.65
C HIS A 161 1.62 -6.77 -18.60
N PHE A 162 1.75 -5.79 -19.50
CA PHE A 162 0.78 -4.70 -19.63
C PHE A 162 -0.64 -5.22 -19.93
N LEU A 163 -0.77 -6.13 -20.90
CA LEU A 163 -2.08 -6.69 -21.26
C LEU A 163 -2.72 -7.47 -20.12
N ASP A 164 -1.95 -8.28 -19.42
CA ASP A 164 -2.43 -9.05 -18.27
C ASP A 164 -2.91 -8.10 -17.14
N ALA A 165 -2.11 -7.09 -16.80
CA ALA A 165 -2.44 -6.16 -15.73
C ALA A 165 -3.60 -5.23 -16.10
N PHE A 166 -3.64 -4.73 -17.35
CA PHE A 166 -4.70 -3.85 -17.83
C PHE A 166 -6.04 -4.58 -17.92
N GLY A 167 -6.02 -5.84 -18.42
CA GLY A 167 -7.22 -6.69 -18.44
C GLY A 167 -7.68 -7.10 -17.04
N GLY A 168 -6.74 -7.49 -16.17
CA GLY A 168 -7.03 -7.83 -14.76
C GLY A 168 -7.61 -6.65 -13.97
N GLY A 169 -7.21 -5.43 -14.29
CA GLY A 169 -7.76 -4.20 -13.74
C GLY A 169 -9.03 -3.70 -14.44
N HIS A 170 -9.72 -4.54 -15.20
CA HIS A 170 -10.94 -4.22 -15.95
C HIS A 170 -10.80 -2.98 -16.85
N PHE A 171 -9.61 -2.77 -17.40
CA PHE A 171 -9.25 -1.65 -18.28
C PHE A 171 -9.35 -0.25 -17.65
N ALA A 172 -9.43 -0.18 -16.32
CA ALA A 172 -9.56 1.08 -15.58
C ALA A 172 -8.22 1.79 -15.32
N ALA A 173 -7.08 1.09 -15.44
CA ALA A 173 -5.78 1.67 -15.14
C ALA A 173 -5.43 2.85 -16.06
N GLN A 174 -4.71 3.83 -15.49
CA GLN A 174 -4.06 4.87 -16.29
C GLN A 174 -2.90 4.26 -17.07
N LYS A 175 -3.03 4.27 -18.40
CA LYS A 175 -2.13 3.52 -19.31
C LYS A 175 -0.68 3.96 -19.20
N ASP A 176 -0.42 5.26 -19.05
CA ASP A 176 0.94 5.80 -18.95
C ASP A 176 1.65 5.34 -17.68
N LEU A 177 0.93 5.30 -16.55
CA LEU A 177 1.46 4.80 -15.28
C LEU A 177 1.68 3.29 -15.32
N LEU A 178 0.73 2.54 -15.88
CA LEU A 178 0.87 1.10 -16.06
C LEU A 178 2.02 0.76 -17.00
N TYR A 179 2.15 1.49 -18.12
CA TYR A 179 3.28 1.33 -19.04
C TYR A 179 4.62 1.52 -18.33
N LYS A 180 4.76 2.59 -17.56
CA LYS A 180 5.98 2.86 -16.78
C LYS A 180 6.28 1.74 -15.81
N LEU A 181 5.28 1.30 -15.04
CA LEU A 181 5.41 0.20 -14.09
C LEU A 181 5.95 -1.08 -14.74
N VAL A 182 5.33 -1.54 -15.84
CA VAL A 182 5.71 -2.82 -16.44
C VAL A 182 7.01 -2.75 -17.25
N SER A 183 7.33 -1.59 -17.83
CA SER A 183 8.58 -1.41 -18.60
C SER A 183 9.81 -1.29 -17.70
N GLU A 184 9.66 -0.72 -16.51
CA GLU A 184 10.76 -0.57 -15.54
C GLU A 184 10.88 -1.75 -14.56
N ALA A 185 9.86 -2.64 -14.49
CA ALA A 185 9.85 -3.76 -13.56
C ALA A 185 11.09 -4.70 -13.70
N PRO A 186 11.58 -5.06 -14.89
CA PRO A 186 12.80 -5.87 -15.02
C PRO A 186 14.03 -5.21 -14.41
N ASP A 187 14.18 -3.90 -14.59
CA ASP A 187 15.29 -3.14 -14.01
C ASP A 187 15.16 -3.05 -12.48
N ALA A 188 13.95 -2.89 -11.97
CA ALA A 188 13.68 -2.88 -10.54
C ALA A 188 14.05 -4.22 -9.86
N ILE A 189 13.75 -5.36 -10.48
CA ILE A 189 14.18 -6.68 -9.99
C ILE A 189 15.68 -6.81 -9.97
N ARG A 190 16.38 -6.36 -11.02
CA ARG A 190 17.83 -6.37 -11.08
C ARG A 190 18.42 -5.52 -9.97
N TRP A 191 17.95 -4.29 -9.83
CA TRP A 191 18.38 -3.35 -8.80
C TRP A 191 18.18 -3.92 -7.38
N LEU A 192 17.02 -4.51 -7.07
CA LEU A 192 16.78 -5.18 -5.79
C LEU A 192 17.76 -6.33 -5.54
N SER A 193 18.04 -7.13 -6.56
CA SER A 193 19.02 -8.24 -6.47
C SER A 193 20.44 -7.73 -6.25
N GLU A 194 20.83 -6.63 -6.90
CA GLU A 194 22.13 -5.97 -6.74
C GLU A 194 22.29 -5.38 -5.33
N LEU A 195 21.22 -4.88 -4.72
CA LEU A 195 21.20 -4.44 -3.34
C LEU A 195 21.28 -5.61 -2.33
N GLY A 196 21.06 -6.85 -2.75
CA GLY A 196 21.18 -8.02 -1.90
C GLY A 196 19.85 -8.66 -1.49
N VAL A 197 18.78 -8.44 -2.26
CA VAL A 197 17.52 -9.20 -2.09
C VAL A 197 17.73 -10.63 -2.59
N GLU A 198 17.55 -11.60 -1.71
CA GLU A 198 17.75 -13.03 -1.98
C GLU A 198 16.48 -13.67 -2.57
N PHE A 199 16.23 -13.39 -3.86
CA PHE A 199 15.18 -14.10 -4.59
C PHE A 199 15.51 -15.58 -4.77
N ASP A 200 14.49 -16.43 -4.87
CA ASP A 200 14.65 -17.86 -5.13
C ASP A 200 15.37 -18.08 -6.45
N LYS A 201 16.46 -18.90 -6.42
CA LYS A 201 17.33 -19.21 -7.56
C LYS A 201 17.40 -20.71 -7.78
N ALA A 202 17.59 -21.11 -9.02
CA ALA A 202 17.97 -22.46 -9.40
C ALA A 202 19.46 -22.70 -9.08
N GLU A 203 19.91 -23.94 -9.24
CA GLU A 203 21.30 -24.33 -8.96
C GLU A 203 22.33 -23.57 -9.82
N ASP A 204 21.94 -23.14 -11.00
CA ASP A 204 22.77 -22.34 -11.92
C ASP A 204 22.78 -20.84 -11.61
N GLY A 205 22.09 -20.40 -10.54
CA GLY A 205 21.96 -19.01 -10.12
C GLY A 205 20.86 -18.22 -10.84
N THR A 206 20.12 -18.80 -11.75
CA THR A 206 19.00 -18.15 -12.46
C THR A 206 17.82 -17.95 -11.51
N MET A 207 17.24 -16.75 -11.47
CA MET A 207 16.03 -16.48 -10.67
C MET A 207 14.84 -17.31 -11.13
N ILE A 208 14.23 -17.99 -10.18
CA ILE A 208 13.01 -18.79 -10.42
C ILE A 208 11.83 -17.85 -10.46
N THR A 209 10.93 -18.05 -11.43
CA THR A 209 9.66 -17.34 -11.53
C THR A 209 8.49 -18.29 -11.48
N THR A 210 7.40 -17.85 -10.86
CA THR A 210 6.15 -18.61 -10.73
C THR A 210 4.96 -17.83 -11.30
N HIS A 211 3.82 -18.49 -11.46
CA HIS A 211 2.59 -17.79 -11.80
C HIS A 211 2.07 -17.01 -10.60
N GLY A 212 1.70 -15.76 -10.84
CA GLY A 212 0.82 -15.00 -9.94
C GLY A 212 -0.65 -15.25 -10.31
N GLY A 213 -1.57 -14.77 -9.49
CA GLY A 213 -2.99 -14.81 -9.79
C GLY A 213 -3.32 -14.06 -11.08
N GLY A 214 -3.96 -14.75 -12.03
CA GLY A 214 -4.40 -14.16 -13.31
C GLY A 214 -3.31 -13.87 -14.33
N THR A 215 -2.06 -14.27 -14.11
CA THR A 215 -0.97 -14.02 -15.07
C THR A 215 -0.92 -15.06 -16.18
N SER A 216 -0.68 -14.62 -17.41
CA SER A 216 -0.51 -15.50 -18.57
C SER A 216 0.88 -16.13 -18.65
N ARG A 217 1.85 -15.58 -17.92
CA ARG A 217 3.25 -16.03 -17.89
C ARG A 217 3.77 -16.13 -16.46
N LYS A 218 4.83 -16.93 -16.28
CA LYS A 218 5.57 -17.02 -15.02
C LYS A 218 6.51 -15.83 -14.89
N ARG A 219 6.13 -14.82 -14.12
CA ARG A 219 6.92 -13.60 -13.92
C ARG A 219 7.03 -13.15 -12.47
N MET A 220 6.49 -13.93 -11.54
CA MET A 220 6.53 -13.59 -10.13
C MET A 220 7.83 -14.09 -9.51
N HIS A 221 8.69 -13.15 -9.10
CA HIS A 221 9.91 -13.39 -8.33
C HIS A 221 9.56 -13.39 -6.84
N ALA A 222 10.06 -14.37 -6.13
CA ALA A 222 9.76 -14.54 -4.71
C ALA A 222 11.00 -14.91 -3.91
N ALA A 223 10.99 -14.62 -2.63
CA ALA A 223 11.87 -15.19 -1.61
C ALA A 223 11.01 -16.09 -0.72
N LYS A 224 10.71 -17.30 -1.19
CA LYS A 224 9.74 -18.23 -0.59
C LYS A 224 8.40 -17.54 -0.30
N ASP A 225 7.95 -17.54 0.95
CA ASP A 225 6.75 -16.82 1.41
C ASP A 225 7.08 -15.56 2.23
N TYR A 226 8.30 -15.04 2.09
CA TYR A 226 8.81 -13.88 2.83
C TYR A 226 9.25 -12.74 1.92
N SER A 227 8.75 -12.71 0.68
CA SER A 227 9.25 -11.78 -0.34
C SER A 227 9.24 -10.33 0.11
N GLY A 228 8.16 -9.87 0.74
CA GLY A 228 8.08 -8.52 1.25
C GLY A 228 9.01 -8.25 2.43
N ALA A 229 9.15 -9.21 3.34
CA ALA A 229 10.07 -9.09 4.47
C ALA A 229 11.54 -9.04 3.99
N GLU A 230 11.90 -9.85 3.00
CA GLU A 230 13.24 -9.87 2.42
C GLU A 230 13.57 -8.57 1.67
N ILE A 231 12.65 -8.07 0.84
CA ILE A 231 12.78 -6.78 0.17
C ILE A 231 12.92 -5.65 1.19
N MET A 232 12.06 -5.66 2.22
CA MET A 232 12.06 -4.59 3.22
C MET A 232 13.32 -4.61 4.10
N ARG A 233 13.80 -5.80 4.48
CA ARG A 233 15.07 -5.96 5.17
C ARG A 233 16.21 -5.28 4.40
N THR A 234 16.36 -5.66 3.13
CA THR A 234 17.41 -5.13 2.27
C THR A 234 17.30 -3.63 2.11
N LEU A 235 16.13 -3.11 1.74
CA LEU A 235 15.95 -1.68 1.52
C LEU A 235 16.18 -0.84 2.79
N ARG A 236 15.72 -1.33 3.95
CA ARG A 236 15.96 -0.66 5.23
C ARG A 236 17.46 -0.64 5.56
N ASP A 237 18.13 -1.77 5.42
CA ASP A 237 19.55 -1.88 5.72
C ASP A 237 20.37 -0.96 4.80
N GLU A 238 19.97 -0.85 3.52
CA GLU A 238 20.60 0.06 2.56
C GLU A 238 20.38 1.55 2.90
N VAL A 239 19.23 1.93 3.43
CA VAL A 239 18.99 3.30 3.93
C VAL A 239 19.90 3.60 5.12
N LEU A 240 20.01 2.67 6.07
CA LEU A 240 20.83 2.82 7.26
C LEU A 240 22.34 2.81 6.93
N ASN A 241 22.79 1.96 6.03
CA ASN A 241 24.20 1.86 5.60
C ASN A 241 24.69 3.13 4.87
N ARG A 242 23.77 3.93 4.31
CA ARG A 242 24.06 5.23 3.68
C ARG A 242 24.00 6.40 4.65
N ASP A 243 23.80 6.17 5.94
CA ASP A 243 23.62 7.21 6.96
C ASP A 243 22.53 8.22 6.60
N ILE A 244 21.48 7.78 5.86
CA ILE A 244 20.32 8.61 5.55
C ILE A 244 19.55 8.89 6.85
N GLN A 245 19.27 10.16 7.11
CA GLN A 245 18.52 10.55 8.30
C GLN A 245 17.12 9.95 8.32
N VAL A 246 16.80 9.18 9.37
CA VAL A 246 15.48 8.59 9.61
C VAL A 246 14.90 9.12 10.91
N ILE A 247 13.65 9.55 10.87
CA ILE A 247 12.90 10.05 12.03
C ILE A 247 11.71 9.11 12.25
N ASP A 248 11.90 8.15 13.14
CA ASP A 248 10.89 7.18 13.54
C ASP A 248 9.81 7.78 14.45
N PHE A 249 8.68 7.13 14.59
CA PHE A 249 7.57 7.51 15.49
C PHE A 249 7.14 8.96 15.35
N THR A 250 7.23 9.48 14.13
CA THR A 250 6.89 10.87 13.83
C THR A 250 5.98 10.91 12.60
N ALA A 251 4.77 11.41 12.79
CA ALA A 251 3.77 11.51 11.74
C ALA A 251 3.84 12.88 11.06
N ALA A 252 3.78 12.91 9.73
CA ALA A 252 3.46 14.13 9.02
C ALA A 252 1.95 14.40 9.14
N ILE A 253 1.58 15.58 9.61
CA ILE A 253 0.18 15.94 9.87
C ILE A 253 -0.35 17.04 8.94
N GLU A 254 0.52 17.81 8.31
CA GLU A 254 0.18 18.86 7.36
C GLU A 254 1.33 19.05 6.37
N LEU A 255 1.01 19.34 5.09
CA LEU A 255 2.00 19.81 4.12
C LEU A 255 2.06 21.34 4.11
N ILE A 256 3.27 21.90 4.08
CA ILE A 256 3.49 23.33 4.06
C ILE A 256 3.73 23.76 2.61
N LYS A 257 3.02 24.81 2.17
CA LYS A 257 3.24 25.44 0.86
C LYS A 257 4.00 26.74 1.03
N ASP A 258 4.87 27.04 0.07
CA ASP A 258 5.50 28.36 -0.07
C ASP A 258 4.49 29.40 -0.61
N GLU A 259 4.96 30.63 -0.74
CA GLU A 259 4.19 31.77 -1.29
C GLU A 259 3.70 31.54 -2.74
N ASN A 260 4.36 30.62 -3.48
CA ASN A 260 4.00 30.27 -4.86
C ASN A 260 3.05 29.07 -4.92
N GLY A 261 2.60 28.56 -3.76
CA GLY A 261 1.73 27.38 -3.65
C GLY A 261 2.43 26.04 -3.86
N ARG A 262 3.77 26.00 -3.90
CA ARG A 262 4.56 24.76 -4.01
C ARG A 262 4.73 24.11 -2.65
N CYS A 263 4.72 22.79 -2.60
CA CYS A 263 5.02 22.07 -1.37
C CYS A 263 6.50 22.30 -0.98
N ALA A 264 6.74 22.87 0.18
CA ALA A 264 8.04 23.29 0.67
C ALA A 264 8.43 22.61 1.99
N GLY A 265 7.64 21.65 2.45
CA GLY A 265 7.91 20.94 3.68
C GLY A 265 6.66 20.34 4.31
N ALA A 266 6.78 19.94 5.56
CA ALA A 266 5.69 19.39 6.34
C ALA A 266 5.77 19.79 7.82
N VAL A 267 4.60 19.86 8.46
CA VAL A 267 4.49 19.83 9.92
C VAL A 267 4.46 18.37 10.34
N LEU A 268 5.29 18.06 11.31
CA LEU A 268 5.48 16.75 11.88
C LEU A 268 4.99 16.73 13.32
N GLN A 269 4.53 15.60 13.80
CA GLN A 269 4.22 15.37 15.19
C GLN A 269 4.91 14.13 15.70
N ASN A 270 5.74 14.29 16.73
CA ASN A 270 6.30 13.17 17.45
C ASN A 270 5.14 12.40 18.13
N MET A 271 5.03 11.10 17.87
CA MET A 271 3.89 10.30 18.32
C MET A 271 3.94 10.01 19.82
N GLU A 272 5.10 10.10 20.45
CA GLU A 272 5.29 9.86 21.88
C GLU A 272 5.13 11.16 22.68
N THR A 273 5.91 12.20 22.35
CA THR A 273 5.92 13.46 23.09
C THR A 273 4.80 14.42 22.69
N LYS A 274 4.19 14.21 21.51
CA LYS A 274 3.21 15.10 20.87
C LYS A 274 3.78 16.46 20.45
N GLU A 275 5.07 16.62 20.51
CA GLU A 275 5.76 17.81 20.04
C GLU A 275 5.53 18.01 18.53
N LEU A 276 5.32 19.26 18.15
CA LEU A 276 5.20 19.68 16.76
C LEU A 276 6.55 20.17 16.25
N LEU A 277 6.94 19.67 15.09
CA LEU A 277 8.22 19.94 14.45
C LEU A 277 7.97 20.40 13.01
N VAL A 278 8.87 21.16 12.46
CA VAL A 278 8.82 21.64 11.08
C VAL A 278 9.98 21.06 10.27
N ALA A 279 9.64 20.37 9.19
CA ALA A 279 10.62 19.95 8.19
C ALA A 279 10.49 20.83 6.94
N ARG A 280 11.56 21.55 6.59
CA ARG A 280 11.68 22.28 5.32
C ARG A 280 12.36 21.41 4.28
N ALA A 281 11.86 21.42 3.06
CA ALA A 281 12.42 20.65 1.97
C ALA A 281 12.24 21.34 0.62
N LYS A 282 13.15 21.09 -0.32
CA LYS A 282 12.99 21.51 -1.71
C LYS A 282 11.96 20.64 -2.45
N THR A 283 11.85 19.39 -2.04
CA THR A 283 10.91 18.41 -2.60
C THR A 283 10.37 17.50 -1.50
N VAL A 284 9.07 17.17 -1.56
CA VAL A 284 8.43 16.24 -0.65
C VAL A 284 7.90 15.05 -1.44
N ILE A 285 8.25 13.84 -1.01
CA ILE A 285 7.76 12.58 -1.58
C ILE A 285 6.81 11.92 -0.59
N LEU A 286 5.57 11.71 -0.99
CA LEU A 286 4.59 10.95 -0.21
C LEU A 286 4.67 9.47 -0.56
N ALA A 287 5.07 8.63 0.40
CA ALA A 287 5.22 7.18 0.28
C ALA A 287 4.51 6.43 1.42
N THR A 288 3.36 6.96 1.86
CA THR A 288 2.66 6.58 3.09
C THR A 288 1.81 5.31 2.97
N GLY A 289 1.80 4.66 1.82
CA GLY A 289 0.89 3.54 1.54
C GLY A 289 -0.55 4.00 1.32
N GLY A 290 -1.50 3.11 1.55
CA GLY A 290 -2.90 3.32 1.21
C GLY A 290 -3.85 3.41 2.41
N ALA A 291 -5.11 3.05 2.15
CA ALA A 291 -6.24 3.20 3.07
C ALA A 291 -6.78 1.87 3.63
N GLY A 292 -6.12 0.75 3.36
CA GLY A 292 -6.65 -0.60 3.63
C GLY A 292 -6.92 -0.91 5.11
N ARG A 293 -6.54 -0.03 6.03
CA ARG A 293 -6.80 -0.18 7.47
C ARG A 293 -7.91 0.75 7.99
N LEU A 294 -8.56 1.50 7.14
CA LEU A 294 -9.69 2.35 7.57
C LEU A 294 -10.92 1.55 8.03
N HIS A 295 -10.95 0.24 7.79
CA HIS A 295 -12.06 -0.63 8.17
C HIS A 295 -13.40 -0.13 7.64
N TYR A 296 -13.46 0.24 6.36
CA TYR A 296 -14.70 0.66 5.76
C TYR A 296 -15.84 -0.25 6.18
N GLN A 297 -16.83 0.32 6.85
CA GLN A 297 -18.04 -0.37 7.26
C GLN A 297 -17.80 -1.63 8.12
N GLY A 298 -16.69 -1.68 8.85
CA GLY A 298 -16.32 -2.81 9.69
C GLY A 298 -15.79 -4.02 8.94
N PHE A 299 -15.44 -3.89 7.67
CA PHE A 299 -14.88 -4.99 6.88
C PHE A 299 -13.49 -5.38 7.41
N PRO A 300 -13.22 -6.68 7.66
CA PRO A 300 -11.93 -7.10 8.17
C PRO A 300 -10.83 -6.92 7.11
N THR A 301 -9.63 -6.58 7.55
CA THR A 301 -8.48 -6.37 6.67
C THR A 301 -7.23 -7.01 7.21
N SER A 302 -6.39 -7.55 6.32
CA SER A 302 -5.04 -8.05 6.61
C SER A 302 -3.95 -6.98 6.42
N ASN A 303 -4.32 -5.74 6.10
CA ASN A 303 -3.35 -4.65 5.94
C ASN A 303 -2.63 -4.31 7.25
N HIS A 304 -1.42 -3.78 7.13
CA HIS A 304 -0.68 -3.22 8.25
C HIS A 304 -1.49 -2.10 8.91
N TYR A 305 -1.49 -2.05 10.25
CA TYR A 305 -2.28 -1.07 11.01
C TYR A 305 -1.91 0.40 10.71
N GLY A 306 -0.75 0.65 10.11
CA GLY A 306 -0.32 1.97 9.65
C GLY A 306 -0.98 2.46 8.35
N ALA A 307 -1.72 1.62 7.62
CA ALA A 307 -2.34 1.97 6.33
C ALA A 307 -3.66 2.73 6.52
N THR A 308 -3.60 3.95 7.03
CA THR A 308 -4.74 4.77 7.47
C THR A 308 -4.99 6.01 6.61
N ALA A 309 -4.60 5.98 5.33
CA ALA A 309 -4.84 7.04 4.33
C ALA A 309 -4.12 8.37 4.58
N ASP A 310 -3.15 8.44 5.48
CA ASP A 310 -2.54 9.72 5.88
C ASP A 310 -2.05 10.56 4.69
N GLY A 311 -1.28 9.96 3.77
CA GLY A 311 -0.78 10.67 2.60
C GLY A 311 -1.85 11.07 1.61
N LEU A 312 -2.94 10.28 1.49
CA LEU A 312 -4.09 10.67 0.65
C LEU A 312 -4.73 11.95 1.18
N ILE A 313 -4.92 12.02 2.49
CA ILE A 313 -5.51 13.19 3.17
C ILE A 313 -4.57 14.40 3.06
N LEU A 314 -3.27 14.22 3.32
CA LEU A 314 -2.27 15.29 3.18
C LEU A 314 -2.22 15.84 1.75
N ALA A 315 -2.18 14.96 0.75
CA ALA A 315 -2.17 15.34 -0.67
C ALA A 315 -3.45 16.07 -1.06
N TYR A 316 -4.62 15.56 -0.65
CA TYR A 316 -5.91 16.16 -0.94
C TYR A 316 -6.04 17.58 -0.37
N ARG A 317 -5.65 17.75 0.89
CA ARG A 317 -5.61 19.06 1.56
C ARG A 317 -4.63 20.02 0.90
N ALA A 318 -3.54 19.51 0.34
CA ALA A 318 -2.60 20.31 -0.43
C ALA A 318 -3.12 20.68 -1.83
N GLY A 319 -4.26 20.12 -2.26
CA GLY A 319 -4.90 20.41 -3.54
C GLY A 319 -4.67 19.35 -4.62
N ALA A 320 -4.10 18.19 -4.28
CA ALA A 320 -3.94 17.09 -5.23
C ALA A 320 -5.28 16.39 -5.47
N ARG A 321 -5.57 16.08 -6.74
CA ARG A 321 -6.70 15.25 -7.10
C ARG A 321 -6.38 13.77 -6.84
N LEU A 322 -7.32 13.06 -6.22
CA LEU A 322 -7.23 11.61 -6.03
C LEU A 322 -7.82 10.89 -7.24
N ILE A 323 -7.30 9.70 -7.53
CA ILE A 323 -7.85 8.79 -8.53
C ILE A 323 -8.34 7.52 -7.82
N TYR A 324 -9.43 6.94 -8.32
CA TYR A 324 -10.03 5.72 -7.77
C TYR A 324 -10.37 5.83 -6.28
N ALA A 325 -10.78 7.01 -5.81
CA ALA A 325 -11.14 7.23 -4.42
C ALA A 325 -12.41 6.48 -4.00
N ASP A 326 -13.15 5.94 -4.94
CA ASP A 326 -14.32 5.06 -4.78
C ASP A 326 -13.96 3.59 -4.59
N THR A 327 -12.67 3.21 -4.73
CA THR A 327 -12.24 1.80 -4.69
C THR A 327 -11.28 1.52 -3.54
N LEU A 328 -11.44 0.37 -2.90
CA LEU A 328 -10.51 -0.18 -1.94
C LEU A 328 -10.29 -1.66 -2.24
N GLN A 329 -9.03 -2.08 -2.32
CA GLN A 329 -8.69 -3.47 -2.54
C GLN A 329 -8.53 -4.21 -1.21
N TYR A 330 -9.26 -5.30 -1.05
CA TYR A 330 -9.10 -6.25 0.04
C TYR A 330 -8.37 -7.50 -0.45
N HIS A 331 -7.39 -7.97 0.32
CA HIS A 331 -6.76 -9.27 0.05
C HIS A 331 -7.79 -10.39 0.32
N PRO A 332 -8.06 -11.29 -0.63
CA PRO A 332 -9.19 -12.23 -0.53
C PRO A 332 -8.95 -13.40 0.42
N THR A 333 -7.73 -13.62 0.89
CA THR A 333 -7.36 -14.75 1.75
C THR A 333 -6.81 -14.26 3.09
N GLY A 334 -7.70 -14.00 4.03
CA GLY A 334 -7.40 -13.79 5.43
C GLY A 334 -7.73 -15.03 6.26
N ALA A 335 -6.94 -15.31 7.30
CA ALA A 335 -7.22 -16.40 8.21
C ALA A 335 -8.46 -16.09 9.05
N ALA A 336 -9.45 -16.99 9.04
CA ALA A 336 -10.68 -16.85 9.82
C ALA A 336 -10.60 -17.56 11.19
N PHE A 337 -9.69 -18.52 11.32
CA PHE A 337 -9.56 -19.36 12.53
C PHE A 337 -8.12 -19.90 12.64
N PRO A 338 -7.60 -20.12 13.86
CA PRO A 338 -8.15 -19.76 15.16
C PRO A 338 -8.11 -18.25 15.44
N ALA A 339 -8.80 -17.80 16.49
CA ALA A 339 -8.93 -16.37 16.82
C ALA A 339 -7.60 -15.61 16.95
N GLN A 340 -6.52 -16.31 17.34
CA GLN A 340 -5.18 -15.72 17.50
C GLN A 340 -4.56 -15.24 16.18
N ILE A 341 -4.98 -15.82 15.05
CA ILE A 341 -4.49 -15.43 13.71
C ILE A 341 -5.60 -14.83 12.85
N TYR A 342 -6.74 -14.48 13.44
CA TYR A 342 -7.84 -13.87 12.70
C TYR A 342 -7.37 -12.61 11.95
N GLY A 343 -7.63 -12.58 10.64
CA GLY A 343 -7.20 -11.49 9.77
C GLY A 343 -5.72 -11.54 9.34
N ALA A 344 -4.94 -12.55 9.77
CA ALA A 344 -3.59 -12.74 9.23
C ALA A 344 -3.63 -13.07 7.74
N LEU A 345 -2.64 -12.58 7.00
CA LEU A 345 -2.52 -12.86 5.58
C LEU A 345 -2.29 -14.36 5.35
N VAL A 346 -3.01 -14.92 4.39
CA VAL A 346 -2.74 -16.27 3.85
C VAL A 346 -2.19 -16.10 2.45
N THR A 347 -1.00 -16.66 2.21
CA THR A 347 -0.27 -16.50 0.95
C THR A 347 -1.10 -16.85 -0.29
N GLU A 348 -0.97 -16.06 -1.33
CA GLU A 348 -1.60 -16.33 -2.63
C GLU A 348 -1.16 -17.66 -3.24
N LYS A 349 0.00 -18.18 -2.90
CA LYS A 349 0.52 -19.47 -3.38
C LYS A 349 -0.43 -20.63 -3.08
N VAL A 350 -1.18 -20.57 -1.99
CA VAL A 350 -2.19 -21.58 -1.65
C VAL A 350 -3.25 -21.69 -2.76
N ARG A 351 -3.68 -20.56 -3.33
CA ARG A 351 -4.62 -20.54 -4.47
C ARG A 351 -3.97 -21.03 -5.76
N SER A 352 -2.68 -20.72 -5.95
CA SER A 352 -1.92 -21.14 -7.14
C SER A 352 -1.75 -22.65 -7.23
N VAL A 353 -1.83 -23.39 -6.12
CA VAL A 353 -1.79 -24.85 -6.07
C VAL A 353 -3.19 -25.51 -6.01
N GLY A 354 -4.25 -24.74 -6.22
CA GLY A 354 -5.61 -25.24 -6.38
C GLY A 354 -6.50 -25.15 -5.14
N ALA A 355 -6.10 -24.45 -4.09
CA ALA A 355 -7.01 -24.19 -2.99
C ALA A 355 -8.16 -23.25 -3.45
N MET A 356 -9.38 -23.55 -3.01
CA MET A 356 -10.58 -22.75 -3.25
C MET A 356 -10.91 -21.94 -1.98
N LEU A 357 -11.44 -20.75 -2.20
CA LEU A 357 -11.98 -19.87 -1.16
C LEU A 357 -13.43 -20.22 -0.87
#